data_f3ae645c03d4696692742abddd2e66b0
#
_entry.id   f3ae645c03d4696692742abddd2e66b0
#
_cell.length_a   1.000
_cell.length_b   1.000
_cell.length_c   1.000
_cell.angle_alpha   90.00
_cell.angle_beta   90.00
_cell.angle_gamma   90.00
#
_symmetry.space_group_name_H-M   'P 1'
#
loop_
_entity.id
_entity.type
_entity.pdbx_description
1 polymer ?
#
loop_
_entity_poly.entity_id
_entity_poly.type
_entity_poly.pdbx_seq_one_letter_code
_entity_poly.pdbx_strand_id
1 'polypeptide(L)'
;HRLSKGNADSSRTTGIAPSVSLLGEYGTNIDLSWNQQLNATKNSGDLSSNGLGLTVTQPLLRGAGQDVTTAPLRLAKLTEQVNQLNLKTSVSQTLYEIIAAYRTLMKSQNQMALATDALERTVSLLKVNKLLITAGRVAEFDVVQIEADIATQELAVEEAKNQLEASRLMMLKLLALDLATPVRA
;
A
#
# COMPACT_ATOMS: atom_id res chain seq x y z
N HIS A 1 -50.50 -22.28 -43.23
CA HIS A 1 -49.68 -22.02 -42.04
C HIS A 1 -49.99 -23.07 -40.99
N ARG A 2 -49.13 -24.09 -40.88
CA ARG A 2 -49.19 -25.15 -39.87
C ARG A 2 -48.36 -24.67 -38.65
N LEU A 3 -48.97 -24.20 -37.60
CA LEU A 3 -48.33 -23.94 -36.32
C LEU A 3 -48.10 -25.31 -35.66
N SER A 4 -46.87 -25.80 -35.71
CA SER A 4 -46.42 -26.89 -34.86
C SER A 4 -46.20 -26.32 -33.43
N LYS A 5 -47.15 -26.61 -32.55
CA LYS A 5 -47.01 -26.31 -31.11
C LYS A 5 -46.14 -27.40 -30.50
N GLY A 6 -44.83 -27.15 -30.47
CA GLY A 6 -43.88 -27.98 -29.76
C GLY A 6 -44.21 -27.94 -28.26
N ASN A 7 -44.62 -29.07 -27.69
CA ASN A 7 -44.80 -29.25 -26.25
C ASN A 7 -43.39 -29.27 -25.63
N ALA A 8 -42.89 -28.14 -25.19
CA ALA A 8 -41.63 -28.07 -24.48
C ALA A 8 -41.85 -28.69 -23.09
N ASP A 9 -41.35 -29.91 -22.94
CA ASP A 9 -41.33 -30.61 -21.66
C ASP A 9 -40.34 -29.88 -20.76
N SER A 10 -40.81 -29.15 -19.75
CA SER A 10 -39.97 -28.43 -18.83
C SER A 10 -39.61 -29.37 -17.67
N SER A 11 -38.35 -29.80 -17.61
CA SER A 11 -37.78 -30.53 -16.49
C SER A 11 -37.00 -29.57 -15.57
N ARG A 12 -37.20 -29.69 -14.29
CA ARG A 12 -36.45 -28.96 -13.25
C ARG A 12 -35.66 -29.95 -12.41
N THR A 13 -34.33 -29.84 -12.44
CA THR A 13 -33.45 -30.66 -11.63
C THR A 13 -32.90 -29.80 -10.50
N THR A 14 -33.07 -30.27 -9.27
CA THR A 14 -32.48 -29.66 -8.08
C THR A 14 -31.65 -30.74 -7.40
N GLY A 15 -30.35 -30.48 -7.17
CA GLY A 15 -29.45 -31.42 -6.51
C GLY A 15 -28.65 -30.76 -5.41
N ILE A 16 -28.41 -31.49 -4.33
CA ILE A 16 -27.50 -31.18 -3.24
C ILE A 16 -26.50 -32.33 -3.14
N ALA A 17 -25.18 -32.01 -3.17
CA ALA A 17 -24.13 -33.01 -3.14
C ALA A 17 -23.01 -32.59 -2.16
N PRO A 18 -23.25 -32.64 -0.84
CA PRO A 18 -22.17 -32.42 0.12
C PRO A 18 -21.13 -33.55 0.03
N SER A 19 -19.85 -33.16 0.13
CA SER A 19 -18.73 -34.11 0.16
C SER A 19 -17.71 -33.70 1.21
N VAL A 20 -17.07 -34.68 1.81
CA VAL A 20 -15.95 -34.51 2.74
C VAL A 20 -14.81 -35.36 2.24
N SER A 21 -13.63 -34.72 2.06
CA SER A 21 -12.40 -35.43 1.69
C SER A 21 -11.35 -35.29 2.79
N LEU A 22 -10.70 -36.42 3.11
CA LEU A 22 -9.62 -36.50 4.09
C LEU A 22 -8.37 -36.99 3.38
N LEU A 23 -7.30 -36.22 3.45
CA LEU A 23 -5.99 -36.59 2.91
C LEU A 23 -5.07 -37.04 4.07
N GLY A 24 -4.67 -38.29 4.08
CA GLY A 24 -3.69 -38.82 5.02
C GLY A 24 -2.26 -38.47 4.66
N GLU A 25 -1.35 -38.51 5.63
CA GLU A 25 0.07 -38.16 5.44
C GLU A 25 0.81 -39.00 4.39
N TYR A 26 0.35 -40.21 4.13
CA TYR A 26 0.93 -41.12 3.12
C TYR A 26 0.27 -41.02 1.74
N GLY A 27 -0.63 -40.05 1.56
CA GLY A 27 -1.33 -39.85 0.29
C GLY A 27 -2.65 -40.62 0.18
N THR A 28 -3.09 -41.30 1.23
CA THR A 28 -4.41 -41.94 1.28
C THR A 28 -5.49 -40.87 1.24
N ASN A 29 -6.35 -40.89 0.24
CA ASN A 29 -7.51 -40.01 0.15
C ASN A 29 -8.79 -40.78 0.45
N ILE A 30 -9.59 -40.30 1.38
CA ILE A 30 -10.90 -40.83 1.76
C ILE A 30 -11.95 -39.80 1.43
N ASP A 31 -12.79 -40.07 0.44
CA ASP A 31 -13.88 -39.19 0.00
C ASP A 31 -15.22 -39.79 0.41
N LEU A 32 -15.98 -39.08 1.20
CA LEU A 32 -17.37 -39.37 1.54
C LEU A 32 -18.25 -38.34 0.81
N SER A 33 -19.15 -38.84 -0.03
CA SER A 33 -20.10 -38.01 -0.76
C SER A 33 -21.53 -38.47 -0.57
N TRP A 34 -22.45 -37.55 -0.47
CA TRP A 34 -23.88 -37.80 -0.42
C TRP A 34 -24.56 -36.98 -1.51
N ASN A 35 -25.15 -37.67 -2.48
CA ASN A 35 -25.85 -37.05 -3.60
C ASN A 35 -27.36 -37.19 -3.41
N GLN A 36 -28.08 -36.08 -3.43
CA GLN A 36 -29.53 -36.07 -3.49
C GLN A 36 -29.93 -35.26 -4.73
N GLN A 37 -30.68 -35.91 -5.63
CA GLN A 37 -31.17 -35.26 -6.85
C GLN A 37 -32.69 -35.45 -6.93
N LEU A 38 -33.39 -34.33 -7.13
CA LEU A 38 -34.82 -34.24 -7.36
C LEU A 38 -35.04 -33.77 -8.79
N ASN A 39 -35.67 -34.62 -9.59
CA ASN A 39 -36.06 -34.29 -10.97
C ASN A 39 -37.58 -34.18 -11.03
N ALA A 40 -38.09 -32.97 -11.17
CA ALA A 40 -39.50 -32.70 -11.38
C ALA A 40 -39.77 -32.54 -12.90
N THR A 41 -40.56 -33.44 -13.46
CA THR A 41 -40.96 -33.41 -14.85
C THR A 41 -42.48 -33.26 -14.94
N LYS A 42 -42.96 -32.28 -15.67
CA LYS A 42 -44.36 -31.86 -15.72
C LYS A 42 -45.34 -32.95 -16.17
N ASN A 43 -44.86 -34.00 -16.84
CA ASN A 43 -45.72 -35.07 -17.40
C ASN A 43 -45.38 -36.48 -16.90
N SER A 44 -44.29 -36.71 -16.13
CA SER A 44 -43.82 -38.04 -15.75
C SER A 44 -43.65 -38.25 -14.26
N GLY A 45 -44.06 -37.29 -13.41
CA GLY A 45 -43.88 -37.38 -11.95
C GLY A 45 -42.48 -37.00 -11.47
N ASP A 46 -42.38 -36.87 -10.14
CA ASP A 46 -41.12 -36.49 -9.47
C ASP A 46 -40.28 -37.75 -9.21
N LEU A 47 -39.06 -37.74 -9.72
CA LEU A 47 -38.07 -38.78 -9.45
C LEU A 47 -37.05 -38.24 -8.44
N SER A 48 -36.90 -38.91 -7.30
CA SER A 48 -35.83 -38.64 -6.35
C SER A 48 -34.78 -39.72 -6.41
N SER A 49 -33.52 -39.33 -6.49
CA SER A 49 -32.37 -40.22 -6.42
C SER A 49 -31.48 -39.82 -5.25
N ASN A 50 -31.21 -40.75 -4.37
CA ASN A 50 -30.29 -40.57 -3.24
C ASN A 50 -29.15 -41.57 -3.36
N GLY A 51 -27.91 -41.13 -3.15
CA GLY A 51 -26.74 -41.95 -3.19
C GLY A 51 -25.72 -41.53 -2.12
N LEU A 52 -25.18 -42.53 -1.41
CA LEU A 52 -24.02 -42.35 -0.52
C LEU A 52 -22.82 -43.04 -1.18
N GLY A 53 -21.74 -42.32 -1.37
CA GLY A 53 -20.48 -42.81 -1.94
C GLY A 53 -19.35 -42.71 -0.92
N LEU A 54 -18.60 -43.78 -0.73
CA LEU A 54 -17.34 -43.78 -0.01
C LEU A 54 -16.26 -44.27 -0.96
N THR A 55 -15.26 -43.43 -1.21
CA THR A 55 -14.13 -43.77 -2.05
C THR A 55 -12.84 -43.67 -1.25
N VAL A 56 -12.03 -44.70 -1.27
CA VAL A 56 -10.69 -44.72 -0.66
C VAL A 56 -9.68 -44.89 -1.78
N THR A 57 -8.81 -43.93 -1.94
CA THR A 57 -7.74 -43.93 -2.96
C THR A 57 -6.39 -43.94 -2.28
N GLN A 58 -5.58 -44.97 -2.53
CA GLN A 58 -4.20 -45.10 -2.05
C GLN A 58 -3.23 -45.09 -3.22
N PRO A 59 -2.42 -44.04 -3.41
CA PRO A 59 -1.32 -44.09 -4.39
C PRO A 59 -0.22 -45.03 -3.88
N LEU A 60 0.27 -45.89 -4.74
CA LEU A 60 1.29 -46.89 -4.38
C LEU A 60 2.68 -46.56 -4.94
N LEU A 61 2.75 -45.76 -5.98
CA LEU A 61 3.98 -45.37 -6.67
C LEU A 61 4.12 -43.85 -6.75
N ARG A 62 3.67 -43.24 -7.83
CA ARG A 62 3.74 -41.81 -8.03
C ARG A 62 2.71 -41.09 -7.15
N GLY A 63 3.17 -40.18 -6.32
CA GLY A 63 2.29 -39.45 -5.39
C GLY A 63 2.11 -40.12 -4.03
N ALA A 64 2.75 -41.31 -3.82
CA ALA A 64 2.79 -41.96 -2.53
C ALA A 64 3.94 -41.40 -1.66
N GLY A 65 3.74 -41.45 -0.33
CA GLY A 65 4.77 -41.13 0.65
C GLY A 65 4.58 -39.76 1.31
N GLN A 66 5.03 -39.72 2.55
CA GLN A 66 4.89 -38.55 3.42
C GLN A 66 5.56 -37.31 2.84
N ASP A 67 6.74 -37.47 2.23
CA ASP A 67 7.48 -36.35 1.68
C ASP A 67 6.76 -35.63 0.54
N VAL A 68 6.08 -36.37 -0.33
CA VAL A 68 5.32 -35.81 -1.45
C VAL A 68 4.02 -35.18 -0.95
N THR A 69 3.30 -35.91 -0.08
CA THR A 69 1.99 -35.48 0.41
C THR A 69 2.09 -34.26 1.34
N THR A 70 3.16 -34.21 2.16
CA THR A 70 3.37 -33.07 3.08
C THR A 70 4.17 -31.91 2.49
N ALA A 71 4.69 -32.07 1.26
CA ALA A 71 5.45 -31.00 0.59
C ALA A 71 4.69 -29.66 0.51
N PRO A 72 3.40 -29.61 0.14
CA PRO A 72 2.63 -28.36 0.14
C PRO A 72 2.51 -27.74 1.53
N LEU A 73 2.36 -28.55 2.58
CA LEU A 73 2.31 -28.07 3.96
C LEU A 73 3.66 -27.48 4.41
N ARG A 74 4.77 -28.15 4.08
CA ARG A 74 6.12 -27.66 4.36
C ARG A 74 6.38 -26.35 3.60
N LEU A 75 5.98 -26.27 2.34
CA LEU A 75 6.09 -25.04 1.54
C LEU A 75 5.28 -23.89 2.15
N ALA A 76 4.04 -24.16 2.59
CA ALA A 76 3.20 -23.16 3.26
C ALA A 76 3.85 -22.64 4.54
N LYS A 77 4.44 -23.50 5.38
CA LYS A 77 5.18 -23.11 6.60
C LYS A 77 6.42 -22.26 6.27
N LEU A 78 7.18 -22.62 5.24
CA LEU A 78 8.32 -21.81 4.79
C LEU A 78 7.87 -20.46 4.25
N THR A 79 6.78 -20.42 3.50
CA THR A 79 6.18 -19.17 3.00
C THR A 79 5.73 -18.28 4.16
N GLU A 80 5.15 -18.85 5.21
CA GLU A 80 4.80 -18.10 6.43
C GLU A 80 6.04 -17.46 7.06
N GLN A 81 7.14 -18.21 7.22
CA GLN A 81 8.40 -17.68 7.76
C GLN A 81 8.97 -16.53 6.88
N VAL A 82 8.94 -16.71 5.55
CA VAL A 82 9.34 -15.66 4.61
C VAL A 82 8.47 -14.43 4.77
N ASN A 83 7.16 -14.58 4.90
CA ASN A 83 6.24 -13.46 5.10
C ASN A 83 6.49 -12.72 6.42
N GLN A 84 6.81 -13.43 7.50
CA GLN A 84 7.19 -12.84 8.79
C GLN A 84 8.49 -12.03 8.68
N LEU A 85 9.49 -12.53 7.94
CA LEU A 85 10.73 -11.81 7.70
C LEU A 85 10.52 -10.59 6.81
N ASN A 86 9.70 -10.72 5.77
CA ASN A 86 9.32 -9.60 4.90
C ASN A 86 8.60 -8.50 5.67
N LEU A 87 7.70 -8.87 6.60
CA LEU A 87 7.04 -7.89 7.47
C LEU A 87 8.06 -7.11 8.32
N LYS A 88 9.02 -7.82 8.96
CA LYS A 88 10.09 -7.16 9.73
C LYS A 88 10.92 -6.21 8.87
N THR A 89 11.26 -6.62 7.65
CA THR A 89 11.99 -5.78 6.70
C THR A 89 11.19 -4.53 6.32
N SER A 90 9.90 -4.69 6.02
CA SER A 90 9.02 -3.56 5.68
C SER A 90 8.90 -2.56 6.84
N VAL A 91 8.74 -3.05 8.07
CA VAL A 91 8.69 -2.18 9.27
C VAL A 91 10.01 -1.42 9.44
N SER A 92 11.16 -2.10 9.29
CA SER A 92 12.48 -1.46 9.40
C SER A 92 12.70 -0.41 8.31
N GLN A 93 12.26 -0.70 7.09
CA GLN A 93 12.34 0.25 5.96
C GLN A 93 11.48 1.49 6.21
N THR A 94 10.24 1.31 6.63
CA THR A 94 9.33 2.43 6.95
C THR A 94 9.92 3.29 8.08
N LEU A 95 10.48 2.67 9.11
CA LEU A 95 11.11 3.40 10.22
C LEU A 95 12.31 4.23 9.73
N TYR A 96 13.13 3.66 8.86
CA TYR A 96 14.26 4.39 8.26
C TYR A 96 13.77 5.61 7.44
N GLU A 97 12.72 5.43 6.63
CA GLU A 97 12.13 6.50 5.83
C GLU A 97 11.58 7.64 6.69
N ILE A 98 10.91 7.31 7.80
CA ILE A 98 10.40 8.30 8.77
C ILE A 98 11.55 9.09 9.39
N ILE A 99 12.63 8.41 9.82
CA ILE A 99 13.80 9.07 10.40
C ILE A 99 14.47 9.99 9.37
N ALA A 100 14.61 9.55 8.13
CA ALA A 100 15.19 10.35 7.05
C ALA A 100 14.32 11.59 6.73
N ALA A 101 13.00 11.42 6.67
CA ALA A 101 12.06 12.52 6.44
C ALA A 101 12.09 13.53 7.59
N TYR A 102 12.15 13.07 8.85
CA TYR A 102 12.29 13.93 10.02
C TYR A 102 13.57 14.78 9.97
N ARG A 103 14.71 14.15 9.65
CA ARG A 103 15.97 14.87 9.50
C ARG A 103 15.93 15.89 8.36
N THR A 104 15.25 15.57 7.27
CA THR A 104 15.05 16.50 6.16
C THR A 104 14.19 17.69 6.57
N LEU A 105 13.12 17.46 7.33
CA LEU A 105 12.27 18.52 7.87
C LEU A 105 13.06 19.46 8.79
N MET A 106 13.83 18.89 9.73
CA MET A 106 14.70 19.66 10.63
C MET A 106 15.72 20.51 9.84
N LYS A 107 16.34 19.92 8.80
CA LYS A 107 17.26 20.64 7.91
C LYS A 107 16.57 21.82 7.22
N SER A 108 15.38 21.61 6.68
CA SER A 108 14.60 22.65 5.99
C SER A 108 14.17 23.77 6.93
N GLN A 109 13.83 23.47 8.18
CA GLN A 109 13.55 24.48 9.21
C GLN A 109 14.77 25.36 9.51
N ASN A 110 15.94 24.73 9.66
CA ASN A 110 17.18 25.45 9.89
C ASN A 110 17.57 26.31 8.67
N GLN A 111 17.36 25.80 7.46
CA GLN A 111 17.60 26.57 6.22
C GLN A 111 16.68 27.79 6.13
N MET A 112 15.40 27.65 6.48
CA MET A 112 14.46 28.77 6.52
C MET A 112 14.89 29.82 7.53
N ALA A 113 15.30 29.41 8.72
CA ALA A 113 15.81 30.34 9.75
C ALA A 113 17.06 31.09 9.25
N LEU A 114 18.03 30.36 8.67
CA LEU A 114 19.27 30.96 8.12
C LEU A 114 18.99 31.96 6.98
N ALA A 115 18.06 31.62 6.07
CA ALA A 115 17.68 32.51 4.97
C ALA A 115 17.01 33.80 5.50
N THR A 116 16.14 33.66 6.49
CA THR A 116 15.46 34.80 7.12
C THR A 116 16.48 35.69 7.84
N ASP A 117 17.41 35.14 8.59
CA ASP A 117 18.48 35.88 9.26
C ASP A 117 19.42 36.57 8.27
N ALA A 118 19.71 35.96 7.11
CA ALA A 118 20.52 36.54 6.07
C ALA A 118 19.83 37.77 5.44
N LEU A 119 18.54 37.65 5.14
CA LEU A 119 17.72 38.77 4.66
C LEU A 119 17.69 39.95 5.66
N GLU A 120 17.46 39.65 6.95
CA GLU A 120 17.42 40.69 7.99
C GLU A 120 18.76 41.43 8.11
N ARG A 121 19.89 40.70 8.04
CA ARG A 121 21.22 41.31 8.04
C ARG A 121 21.45 42.21 6.84
N THR A 122 21.06 41.79 5.63
CA THR A 122 21.21 42.54 4.42
C THR A 122 20.33 43.83 4.43
N VAL A 123 19.09 43.70 4.93
CA VAL A 123 18.22 44.88 5.14
C VAL A 123 18.80 45.88 6.17
N SER A 124 19.40 45.35 7.23
CA SER A 124 20.08 46.17 8.23
C SER A 124 21.30 46.89 7.66
N LEU A 125 22.08 46.18 6.81
CA LEU A 125 23.20 46.77 6.08
C LEU A 125 22.75 47.92 5.15
N LEU A 126 21.64 47.76 4.43
CA LEU A 126 21.05 48.78 3.61
C LEU A 126 20.72 50.03 4.44
N LYS A 127 20.11 49.87 5.62
CA LYS A 127 19.78 50.99 6.54
C LYS A 127 21.05 51.77 6.94
N VAL A 128 22.11 51.06 7.33
CA VAL A 128 23.40 51.68 7.69
C VAL A 128 24.01 52.40 6.52
N ASN A 129 24.05 51.81 5.31
CA ASN A 129 24.61 52.44 4.13
C ASN A 129 23.83 53.71 3.73
N LYS A 130 22.50 53.69 3.80
CA LYS A 130 21.67 54.93 3.55
C LYS A 130 22.01 56.07 4.51
N LEU A 131 22.30 55.78 5.78
CA LEU A 131 22.77 56.75 6.75
C LEU A 131 24.19 57.29 6.44
N LEU A 132 25.09 56.41 5.97
CA LEU A 132 26.43 56.82 5.56
C LEU A 132 26.46 57.67 4.30
N ILE A 133 25.55 57.42 3.35
CA ILE A 133 25.36 58.27 2.17
C ILE A 133 24.90 59.66 2.56
N THR A 134 23.87 59.76 3.45
CA THR A 134 23.42 61.08 3.94
C THR A 134 24.53 61.85 4.67
N ALA A 135 25.49 61.12 5.26
CA ALA A 135 26.70 61.69 5.87
C ALA A 135 27.83 61.99 4.89
N GLY A 136 27.66 61.76 3.57
CA GLY A 136 28.65 61.98 2.52
C GLY A 136 29.85 61.04 2.55
N ARG A 137 29.74 59.84 3.17
CA ARG A 137 30.84 58.88 3.39
C ARG A 137 30.86 57.70 2.42
N VAL A 138 29.78 57.47 1.68
CA VAL A 138 29.63 56.30 0.77
C VAL A 138 28.95 56.78 -0.52
N ALA A 139 29.26 56.17 -1.65
CA ALA A 139 28.69 56.49 -2.95
C ALA A 139 27.26 55.88 -3.09
N GLU A 140 26.36 56.59 -3.78
CA GLU A 140 24.99 56.12 -4.02
C GLU A 140 24.93 54.80 -4.78
N PHE A 141 25.94 54.49 -5.62
CA PHE A 141 26.00 53.27 -6.40
C PHE A 141 26.01 51.98 -5.51
N ASP A 142 26.60 52.03 -4.33
CA ASP A 142 26.69 50.89 -3.42
C ASP A 142 25.31 50.44 -2.89
N VAL A 143 24.34 51.39 -2.85
CA VAL A 143 22.95 51.08 -2.46
C VAL A 143 22.26 50.16 -3.49
N VAL A 144 22.48 50.40 -4.79
CA VAL A 144 21.88 49.61 -5.86
C VAL A 144 22.34 48.13 -5.77
N GLN A 145 23.62 47.91 -5.45
CA GLN A 145 24.14 46.57 -5.24
C GLN A 145 23.48 45.85 -4.04
N ILE A 146 23.34 46.57 -2.90
CA ILE A 146 22.71 46.03 -1.70
C ILE A 146 21.22 45.73 -1.93
N GLU A 147 20.52 46.56 -2.72
CA GLU A 147 19.12 46.34 -3.09
C GLU A 147 18.97 45.08 -3.99
N ALA A 148 19.92 44.85 -4.91
CA ALA A 148 19.98 43.61 -5.70
C ALA A 148 20.26 42.37 -4.82
N ASP A 149 21.14 42.52 -3.83
CA ASP A 149 21.40 41.46 -2.85
C ASP A 149 20.17 41.13 -1.99
N ILE A 150 19.40 42.14 -1.58
CA ILE A 150 18.12 41.98 -0.87
C ILE A 150 17.16 41.12 -1.72
N ALA A 151 16.96 41.48 -3.00
CA ALA A 151 16.08 40.73 -3.88
C ALA A 151 16.52 39.26 -4.02
N THR A 152 17.83 39.03 -4.03
CA THR A 152 18.40 37.66 -4.03
C THR A 152 18.10 36.92 -2.73
N GLN A 153 18.21 37.60 -1.57
CA GLN A 153 17.90 36.97 -0.28
C GLN A 153 16.38 36.72 -0.12
N GLU A 154 15.54 37.59 -0.63
CA GLU A 154 14.08 37.40 -0.65
C GLU A 154 13.71 36.15 -1.45
N LEU A 155 14.32 35.94 -2.62
CA LEU A 155 14.15 34.71 -3.40
C LEU A 155 14.58 33.48 -2.60
N ALA A 156 15.74 33.54 -1.94
CA ALA A 156 16.26 32.43 -1.12
C ALA A 156 15.31 32.10 0.06
N VAL A 157 14.68 33.09 0.66
CA VAL A 157 13.66 32.87 1.70
C VAL A 157 12.43 32.15 1.15
N GLU A 158 11.91 32.56 -0.02
CA GLU A 158 10.76 31.87 -0.64
C GLU A 158 11.11 30.45 -1.09
N GLU A 159 12.30 30.21 -1.59
CA GLU A 159 12.79 28.85 -1.91
C GLU A 159 12.89 27.98 -0.65
N ALA A 160 13.45 28.51 0.44
CA ALA A 160 13.55 27.80 1.71
C ALA A 160 12.17 27.49 2.31
N LYS A 161 11.21 28.40 2.17
CA LYS A 161 9.82 28.22 2.60
C LYS A 161 9.12 27.12 1.80
N ASN A 162 9.28 27.10 0.48
CA ASN A 162 8.74 26.04 -0.38
C ASN A 162 9.36 24.68 -0.05
N GLN A 163 10.67 24.64 0.21
CA GLN A 163 11.37 23.41 0.61
C GLN A 163 10.89 22.89 1.98
N LEU A 164 10.65 23.80 2.93
CA LEU A 164 10.10 23.48 4.24
C LEU A 164 8.71 22.87 4.11
N GLU A 165 7.82 23.47 3.32
CA GLU A 165 6.47 22.97 3.10
C GLU A 165 6.48 21.61 2.39
N ALA A 166 7.33 21.43 1.38
CA ALA A 166 7.51 20.14 0.72
C ALA A 166 7.97 19.03 1.69
N SER A 167 8.92 19.35 2.57
CA SER A 167 9.41 18.42 3.60
C SER A 167 8.34 18.07 4.62
N ARG A 168 7.52 19.06 5.02
CA ARG A 168 6.38 18.88 5.92
C ARG A 168 5.34 17.96 5.31
N LEU A 169 4.94 18.20 4.06
CA LEU A 169 3.97 17.37 3.35
C LEU A 169 4.46 15.93 3.17
N MET A 170 5.75 15.74 2.90
CA MET A 170 6.34 14.40 2.81
C MET A 170 6.27 13.66 4.14
N MET A 171 6.55 14.34 5.25
CA MET A 171 6.44 13.77 6.59
C MET A 171 5.00 13.38 6.93
N LEU A 172 4.02 14.26 6.65
CA LEU A 172 2.59 13.98 6.86
C LEU A 172 2.12 12.78 6.05
N LYS A 173 2.57 12.66 4.80
CA LYS A 173 2.26 11.51 3.94
C LYS A 173 2.79 10.20 4.52
N LEU A 174 4.03 10.19 5.03
CA LEU A 174 4.63 8.98 5.64
C LEU A 174 3.93 8.58 6.93
N LEU A 175 3.43 9.55 7.70
CA LEU A 175 2.70 9.30 8.95
C LEU A 175 1.20 9.05 8.72
N ALA A 176 0.73 9.13 7.47
CA ALA A 176 -0.69 9.05 7.10
C ALA A 176 -1.58 10.02 7.90
N LEU A 177 -1.07 11.22 8.19
CA LEU A 177 -1.79 12.28 8.89
C LEU A 177 -2.46 13.23 7.90
N ASP A 178 -3.47 13.96 8.40
CA ASP A 178 -4.13 15.01 7.62
C ASP A 178 -3.13 16.12 7.26
N LEU A 179 -3.20 16.64 6.03
CA LEU A 179 -2.36 17.69 5.49
C LEU A 179 -2.47 19.01 6.28
N ALA A 180 -3.58 19.22 6.98
CA ALA A 180 -3.79 20.39 7.84
C ALA A 180 -3.06 20.30 9.19
N THR A 181 -2.50 19.14 9.54
CA THR A 181 -1.86 18.93 10.84
C THR A 181 -0.54 19.74 10.94
N PRO A 182 -0.37 20.62 11.95
CA PRO A 182 0.89 21.34 12.15
C PRO A 182 1.96 20.36 12.67
N VAL A 183 3.00 20.12 11.87
CA VAL A 183 4.18 19.34 12.29
C VAL A 183 5.37 20.28 12.37
N ARG A 184 6.04 20.26 13.53
CA ARG A 184 7.35 20.91 13.76
C ARG A 184 8.33 19.84 14.21
N ALA A 185 9.56 19.96 13.75
CA ALA A 185 10.68 19.13 14.22
C ALA A 185 11.40 19.79 15.41
#